data_b91d707f40fff0a3439c24ca1f3685a0
#
_entry.id   b91d707f40fff0a3439c24ca1f3685a0
#
_cell.length_a   1.000
_cell.length_b   1.000
_cell.length_c   1.000
_cell.angle_alpha   90.00
_cell.angle_beta   90.00
_cell.angle_gamma   90.00
#
_symmetry.space_group_name_H-M   'P 1'
#
loop_
_entity.id
_entity.type
_entity.pdbx_description
1 polymer ?
#
loop_
_entity_poly.entity_id
_entity_poly.type
_entity_poly.pdbx_seq_one_letter_code
_entity_poly.pdbx_strand_id
1 'polypeptide(L)'
;NTAYKIEPGGFGAWMRILRQIPNSVLWLLADTPRCAAHLRAAARERGVDPARLVFAPRLPKAEHLERHRLADLFLDTIVVNAHTTASDALWAGLPVLTLRGETFQSRVCASLLTALGLLELIVDSAAQYEALAVDLAREPERLQAWRARLQARRGGPPFNTRGFVRGLERAFAAMWSLHQAGRMPDMLYIQKDSPIVAMA
;
A
#
# COMPACT_ATOMS: atom_id res chain seq x y z
N ASN A 1 -8.80 -3.10 -0.92
CA ASN A 1 -9.17 -1.98 -1.77
C ASN A 1 -10.62 -2.11 -2.24
N THR A 2 -11.22 -1.01 -2.65
CA THR A 2 -12.55 -0.95 -3.28
C THR A 2 -12.48 -1.37 -4.75
N ALA A 3 -13.57 -1.93 -5.26
CA ALA A 3 -13.59 -2.53 -6.60
C ALA A 3 -13.32 -1.54 -7.75
N TYR A 4 -13.64 -0.26 -7.59
CA TYR A 4 -13.40 0.76 -8.62
C TYR A 4 -11.90 1.02 -8.90
N LYS A 5 -11.01 0.55 -8.04
CA LYS A 5 -9.55 0.61 -8.25
C LYS A 5 -9.01 -0.57 -9.06
N ILE A 6 -9.82 -1.59 -9.26
CA ILE A 6 -9.42 -2.79 -9.98
C ILE A 6 -9.60 -2.51 -11.47
N GLU A 7 -8.49 -2.35 -12.18
CA GLU A 7 -8.48 -2.15 -13.63
C GLU A 7 -8.06 -3.44 -14.37
N PRO A 8 -8.36 -3.58 -15.67
CA PRO A 8 -8.18 -4.84 -16.40
C PRO A 8 -6.74 -5.37 -16.41
N GLY A 9 -5.73 -4.50 -16.46
CA GLY A 9 -4.31 -4.88 -16.50
C GLY A 9 -3.85 -5.47 -15.17
N GLY A 10 -4.12 -4.79 -14.06
CA GLY A 10 -3.81 -5.27 -12.71
C GLY A 10 -4.58 -6.53 -12.35
N PHE A 11 -5.87 -6.61 -12.70
CA PHE A 11 -6.64 -7.84 -12.52
C PHE A 11 -6.04 -8.99 -13.34
N GLY A 12 -5.61 -8.71 -14.58
CA GLY A 12 -4.90 -9.68 -15.42
C GLY A 12 -3.61 -10.18 -14.78
N ALA A 13 -2.80 -9.28 -14.18
CA ALA A 13 -1.61 -9.65 -13.46
C ALA A 13 -1.92 -10.58 -12.27
N TRP A 14 -2.95 -10.27 -11.47
CA TRP A 14 -3.37 -11.13 -10.36
C TRP A 14 -3.82 -12.54 -10.85
N MET A 15 -4.50 -12.62 -11.98
CA MET A 15 -4.89 -13.92 -12.55
C MET A 15 -3.65 -14.71 -13.00
N ARG A 16 -2.64 -14.08 -13.58
CA ARG A 16 -1.38 -14.75 -13.97
C ARG A 16 -0.61 -15.23 -12.74
N ILE A 17 -0.59 -14.46 -11.64
CA ILE A 17 -0.01 -14.88 -10.35
C ILE A 17 -0.76 -16.11 -9.81
N LEU A 18 -2.09 -16.04 -9.72
CA LEU A 18 -2.90 -17.16 -9.23
C LEU A 18 -2.65 -18.44 -10.01
N ARG A 19 -2.52 -18.37 -11.33
CA ARG A 19 -2.24 -19.57 -12.17
C ARG A 19 -0.90 -20.22 -11.85
N GLN A 20 0.09 -19.44 -11.42
CA GLN A 20 1.42 -19.92 -11.06
C GLN A 20 1.51 -20.46 -9.63
N ILE A 21 0.54 -20.13 -8.77
CA ILE A 21 0.50 -20.54 -7.35
C ILE A 21 -0.83 -21.29 -7.08
N PRO A 22 -0.89 -22.60 -7.33
CA PRO A 22 -2.16 -23.35 -7.35
C PRO A 22 -2.98 -23.28 -6.06
N ASN A 23 -2.36 -23.27 -4.90
CA ASN A 23 -3.02 -23.29 -3.59
C ASN A 23 -3.25 -21.89 -2.99
N SER A 24 -3.26 -20.84 -3.82
CA SER A 24 -3.51 -19.48 -3.38
C SER A 24 -4.93 -19.03 -3.70
N VAL A 25 -5.42 -18.05 -2.96
CA VAL A 25 -6.69 -17.36 -3.20
C VAL A 25 -6.43 -15.85 -3.28
N LEU A 26 -7.26 -15.15 -4.05
CA LEU A 26 -7.29 -13.70 -4.06
C LEU A 26 -8.44 -13.23 -3.16
N TRP A 27 -8.10 -12.55 -2.08
CA TRP A 27 -9.06 -12.03 -1.12
C TRP A 27 -9.44 -10.59 -1.46
N LEU A 28 -10.69 -10.36 -1.76
CA LEU A 28 -11.24 -9.09 -2.22
C LEU A 28 -12.34 -8.57 -1.28
N LEU A 29 -12.56 -7.26 -1.31
CA LEU A 29 -13.70 -6.66 -0.65
C LEU A 29 -14.98 -6.97 -1.43
N ALA A 30 -16.03 -7.41 -0.73
CA ALA A 30 -17.37 -7.56 -1.28
C ALA A 30 -18.07 -6.20 -1.31
N ASP A 31 -17.89 -5.42 -2.38
CA ASP A 31 -18.58 -4.13 -2.53
C ASP A 31 -20.06 -4.34 -2.91
N THR A 32 -20.34 -5.10 -3.96
CA THR A 32 -21.68 -5.49 -4.39
C THR A 32 -21.69 -6.91 -4.95
N PRO A 33 -22.85 -7.61 -4.90
CA PRO A 33 -23.00 -8.93 -5.56
C PRO A 33 -22.69 -8.89 -7.05
N ARG A 34 -23.09 -7.82 -7.74
CA ARG A 34 -22.84 -7.63 -9.17
C ARG A 34 -21.34 -7.52 -9.47
N CYS A 35 -20.60 -6.76 -8.66
CA CYS A 35 -19.15 -6.65 -8.82
C CYS A 35 -18.48 -8.01 -8.63
N ALA A 36 -18.84 -8.76 -7.58
CA ALA A 36 -18.30 -10.09 -7.34
C ALA A 36 -18.59 -11.06 -8.51
N ALA A 37 -19.81 -11.01 -9.06
CA ALA A 37 -20.18 -11.82 -10.24
C ALA A 37 -19.34 -11.49 -11.47
N HIS A 38 -19.13 -10.20 -11.76
CA HIS A 38 -18.29 -9.75 -12.87
C HIS A 38 -16.83 -10.18 -12.72
N LEU A 39 -16.25 -10.01 -11.52
CA LEU A 39 -14.86 -10.42 -11.26
C LEU A 39 -14.70 -11.95 -11.38
N ARG A 40 -15.67 -12.74 -10.92
CA ARG A 40 -15.67 -14.19 -11.09
C ARG A 40 -15.77 -14.61 -12.57
N ALA A 41 -16.60 -13.93 -13.36
CA ALA A 41 -16.69 -14.19 -14.79
C ALA A 41 -15.35 -13.86 -15.49
N ALA A 42 -14.78 -12.69 -15.19
CA ALA A 42 -13.49 -12.27 -15.73
C ALA A 42 -12.32 -13.19 -15.31
N ALA A 43 -12.38 -13.81 -14.12
CA ALA A 43 -11.41 -14.81 -13.70
C ALA A 43 -11.52 -16.10 -14.51
N ARG A 44 -12.75 -16.57 -14.75
CA ARG A 44 -13.01 -17.76 -15.60
C ARG A 44 -12.49 -17.57 -17.01
N GLU A 45 -12.74 -16.40 -17.62
CA GLU A 45 -12.25 -16.05 -18.96
C GLU A 45 -10.71 -16.07 -19.04
N ARG A 46 -10.02 -15.84 -17.90
CA ARG A 46 -8.55 -15.86 -17.79
C ARG A 46 -8.00 -17.21 -17.30
N GLY A 47 -8.83 -18.26 -17.27
CA GLY A 47 -8.43 -19.61 -16.89
C GLY A 47 -8.16 -19.78 -15.39
N VAL A 48 -8.78 -18.97 -14.53
CA VAL A 48 -8.71 -19.11 -13.07
C VAL A 48 -10.07 -19.54 -12.54
N ASP A 49 -10.08 -20.56 -11.67
CA ASP A 49 -11.30 -20.98 -10.98
C ASP A 49 -11.89 -19.81 -10.18
N PRO A 50 -13.15 -19.40 -10.46
CA PRO A 50 -13.82 -18.32 -9.73
C PRO A 50 -13.93 -18.55 -8.22
N ALA A 51 -13.88 -19.79 -7.73
CA ALA A 51 -13.90 -20.13 -6.32
C ALA A 51 -12.63 -19.61 -5.57
N ARG A 52 -11.56 -19.39 -6.32
CA ARG A 52 -10.31 -18.80 -5.77
C ARG A 52 -10.40 -17.28 -5.52
N LEU A 53 -11.48 -16.64 -5.92
CA LEU A 53 -11.80 -15.26 -5.58
C LEU A 53 -12.70 -15.26 -4.33
N VAL A 54 -12.11 -15.00 -3.17
CA VAL A 54 -12.79 -14.93 -1.86
C VAL A 54 -13.24 -13.49 -1.61
N PHE A 55 -14.52 -13.27 -1.39
CA PHE A 55 -15.08 -11.95 -1.13
C PHE A 55 -15.45 -11.81 0.35
N ALA A 56 -14.89 -10.80 1.01
CA ALA A 56 -15.14 -10.53 2.42
C ALA A 56 -15.92 -9.22 2.62
N PRO A 57 -16.83 -9.17 3.59
CA PRO A 57 -17.60 -7.97 3.89
C PRO A 57 -16.72 -6.86 4.50
N ARG A 58 -17.28 -5.65 4.58
CA ARG A 58 -16.72 -4.59 5.42
C ARG A 58 -16.87 -4.98 6.89
N LEU A 59 -15.84 -4.68 7.66
CA LEU A 59 -15.79 -4.92 9.10
C LEU A 59 -15.48 -3.62 9.84
N PRO A 60 -15.82 -3.51 11.13
CA PRO A 60 -15.32 -2.48 12.03
C PRO A 60 -13.79 -2.41 12.00
N LYS A 61 -13.21 -1.24 12.30
CA LYS A 61 -11.77 -0.98 12.13
C LYS A 61 -10.87 -1.99 12.83
N ALA A 62 -11.19 -2.35 14.07
CA ALA A 62 -10.37 -3.30 14.85
C ALA A 62 -10.34 -4.69 14.18
N GLU A 63 -11.50 -5.23 13.83
CA GLU A 63 -11.64 -6.52 13.15
C GLU A 63 -11.02 -6.48 11.74
N HIS A 64 -11.15 -5.33 11.05
CA HIS A 64 -10.50 -5.11 9.76
C HIS A 64 -8.97 -5.19 9.86
N LEU A 65 -8.37 -4.57 10.87
CA LEU A 65 -6.92 -4.67 11.09
C LEU A 65 -6.50 -6.10 11.47
N GLU A 66 -7.29 -6.77 12.29
CA GLU A 66 -6.96 -8.12 12.74
C GLU A 66 -7.01 -9.14 11.60
N ARG A 67 -8.01 -9.08 10.72
CA ARG A 67 -8.12 -10.01 9.59
C ARG A 67 -6.94 -9.93 8.61
N HIS A 68 -6.17 -8.82 8.55
CA HIS A 68 -4.97 -8.73 7.72
C HIS A 68 -3.90 -9.76 8.11
N ARG A 69 -3.95 -10.29 9.34
CA ARG A 69 -3.06 -11.36 9.79
C ARG A 69 -3.29 -12.68 9.08
N LEU A 70 -4.48 -12.88 8.50
CA LEU A 70 -4.86 -14.07 7.76
C LEU A 70 -4.35 -14.08 6.31
N ALA A 71 -3.91 -12.91 5.79
CA ALA A 71 -3.37 -12.79 4.45
C ALA A 71 -1.84 -12.86 4.49
N ASP A 72 -1.21 -13.36 3.44
CA ASP A 72 0.25 -13.51 3.36
C ASP A 72 0.91 -12.30 2.71
N LEU A 73 0.34 -11.78 1.64
CA LEU A 73 0.83 -10.65 0.87
C LEU A 73 -0.34 -9.78 0.40
N PHE A 74 -0.18 -8.47 0.53
CA PHE A 74 -1.10 -7.51 -0.07
C PHE A 74 -0.61 -7.12 -1.46
N LEU A 75 -1.38 -7.45 -2.49
CA LEU A 75 -1.15 -7.04 -3.87
C LEU A 75 -1.82 -5.69 -4.10
N ASP A 76 -1.02 -4.63 -4.26
CA ASP A 76 -1.55 -3.29 -4.45
C ASP A 76 -2.17 -3.10 -5.84
N THR A 77 -3.16 -2.20 -5.93
CA THR A 77 -3.76 -1.75 -7.19
C THR A 77 -2.82 -0.79 -7.92
N ILE A 78 -2.76 -0.88 -9.26
CA ILE A 78 -1.69 -0.27 -10.05
C ILE A 78 -1.96 1.21 -10.35
N VAL A 79 -3.10 1.53 -10.93
CA VAL A 79 -3.41 2.91 -11.38
C VAL A 79 -3.70 3.85 -10.22
N VAL A 80 -4.46 3.37 -9.24
CA VAL A 80 -4.72 4.09 -7.99
C VAL A 80 -4.35 3.18 -6.84
N ASN A 81 -3.20 3.42 -6.22
CA ASN A 81 -2.69 2.61 -5.12
C ASN A 81 -3.66 2.56 -3.93
N ALA A 82 -3.44 1.61 -3.06
CA ALA A 82 -3.97 1.62 -1.72
C ALA A 82 -3.30 2.75 -0.91
N HIS A 83 -4.09 3.62 -0.31
CA HIS A 83 -3.63 4.69 0.57
C HIS A 83 -3.81 4.28 2.04
N THR A 84 -4.95 4.63 2.63
CA THR A 84 -5.31 4.19 3.99
C THR A 84 -5.28 2.66 4.13
N THR A 85 -5.74 1.93 3.10
CA THR A 85 -5.75 0.47 3.14
C THR A 85 -4.34 -0.14 3.14
N ALA A 86 -3.37 0.48 2.43
CA ALA A 86 -1.97 0.06 2.52
C ALA A 86 -1.38 0.38 3.89
N SER A 87 -1.67 1.58 4.43
CA SER A 87 -1.26 1.95 5.78
C SER A 87 -1.80 0.97 6.82
N ASP A 88 -3.07 0.56 6.70
CA ASP A 88 -3.70 -0.43 7.57
C ASP A 88 -3.02 -1.81 7.48
N ALA A 89 -2.75 -2.27 6.26
CA ALA A 89 -2.05 -3.54 6.02
C ALA A 89 -0.65 -3.53 6.64
N LEU A 90 0.14 -2.48 6.38
CA LEU A 90 1.48 -2.31 6.93
C LEU A 90 1.48 -2.20 8.46
N TRP A 91 0.52 -1.46 9.04
CA TRP A 91 0.32 -1.40 10.49
C TRP A 91 -0.02 -2.76 11.09
N ALA A 92 -0.85 -3.55 10.41
CA ALA A 92 -1.22 -4.90 10.83
C ALA A 92 -0.08 -5.92 10.65
N GLY A 93 1.03 -5.53 10.02
CA GLY A 93 2.18 -6.39 9.77
C GLY A 93 2.07 -7.20 8.48
N LEU A 94 1.14 -6.85 7.58
CA LEU A 94 1.01 -7.49 6.28
C LEU A 94 1.93 -6.81 5.25
N PRO A 95 2.89 -7.52 4.64
CA PRO A 95 3.71 -6.97 3.56
C PRO A 95 2.86 -6.53 2.37
N VAL A 96 3.21 -5.40 1.77
CA VAL A 96 2.52 -4.84 0.61
C VAL A 96 3.49 -4.78 -0.56
N LEU A 97 3.15 -5.41 -1.67
CA LEU A 97 3.86 -5.28 -2.95
C LEU A 97 3.17 -4.23 -3.80
N THR A 98 3.91 -3.23 -4.26
CA THR A 98 3.37 -2.14 -5.09
C THR A 98 4.17 -1.91 -6.36
N LEU A 99 3.47 -1.58 -7.43
CA LEU A 99 4.04 -1.03 -8.67
C LEU A 99 4.02 0.50 -8.57
N ARG A 100 5.19 1.13 -8.62
CA ARG A 100 5.34 2.58 -8.59
C ARG A 100 4.95 3.17 -9.94
N GLY A 101 3.94 4.03 -9.95
CA GLY A 101 3.54 4.79 -11.13
C GLY A 101 4.08 6.23 -11.13
N GLU A 102 3.54 7.06 -12.02
CA GLU A 102 4.00 8.45 -12.22
C GLU A 102 3.10 9.49 -11.56
N THR A 103 1.84 9.16 -11.29
CA THR A 103 0.88 10.07 -10.68
C THR A 103 0.94 10.01 -9.14
N PHE A 104 0.45 11.05 -8.47
CA PHE A 104 0.34 11.05 -7.01
C PHE A 104 -0.34 9.77 -6.48
N GLN A 105 -1.49 9.41 -7.06
CA GLN A 105 -2.29 8.27 -6.59
C GLN A 105 -1.59 6.92 -6.76
N SER A 106 -0.71 6.80 -7.75
CA SER A 106 0.05 5.58 -8.04
C SER A 106 1.43 5.53 -7.37
N ARG A 107 1.74 6.49 -6.48
CA ARG A 107 3.01 6.59 -5.74
C ARG A 107 2.84 6.51 -4.22
N VAL A 108 1.62 6.59 -3.71
CA VAL A 108 1.38 6.67 -2.26
C VAL A 108 1.88 5.44 -1.53
N CYS A 109 1.61 4.24 -2.05
CA CYS A 109 2.09 3.01 -1.41
C CYS A 109 3.62 2.91 -1.43
N ALA A 110 4.27 3.27 -2.56
CA ALA A 110 5.72 3.36 -2.64
C ALA A 110 6.30 4.34 -1.62
N SER A 111 5.66 5.49 -1.40
CA SER A 111 6.06 6.46 -0.37
C SER A 111 5.98 5.87 1.05
N LEU A 112 4.91 5.13 1.38
CA LEU A 112 4.77 4.44 2.66
C LEU A 112 5.88 3.40 2.88
N LEU A 113 6.15 2.58 1.86
CA LEU A 113 7.20 1.57 1.90
C LEU A 113 8.60 2.21 2.03
N THR A 114 8.85 3.31 1.33
CA THR A 114 10.10 4.08 1.45
C THR A 114 10.29 4.61 2.88
N ALA A 115 9.26 5.19 3.48
CA ALA A 115 9.30 5.68 4.86
C ALA A 115 9.57 4.55 5.86
N LEU A 116 9.13 3.33 5.55
CA LEU A 116 9.40 2.12 6.34
C LEU A 116 10.76 1.47 5.99
N GLY A 117 11.48 1.95 4.97
CA GLY A 117 12.71 1.34 4.47
C GLY A 117 12.51 -0.07 3.92
N LEU A 118 11.40 -0.31 3.22
CA LEU A 118 11.01 -1.58 2.61
C LEU A 118 11.04 -1.45 1.08
N LEU A 119 12.17 -0.97 0.55
CA LEU A 119 12.32 -0.61 -0.87
C LEU A 119 12.20 -1.82 -1.80
N GLU A 120 12.52 -3.01 -1.31
CA GLU A 120 12.50 -4.26 -2.07
C GLU A 120 11.07 -4.72 -2.45
N LEU A 121 10.05 -4.13 -1.83
CA LEU A 121 8.63 -4.36 -2.15
C LEU A 121 8.05 -3.31 -3.12
N ILE A 122 8.90 -2.44 -3.65
CA ILE A 122 8.56 -1.44 -4.67
C ILE A 122 9.17 -1.89 -5.99
N VAL A 123 8.34 -2.04 -7.01
CA VAL A 123 8.79 -2.42 -8.36
C VAL A 123 8.37 -1.38 -9.40
N ASP A 124 9.02 -1.38 -10.56
CA ASP A 124 8.85 -0.37 -11.60
C ASP A 124 8.21 -0.92 -12.89
N SER A 125 7.89 -2.21 -12.93
CA SER A 125 7.20 -2.82 -14.08
C SER A 125 6.21 -3.90 -13.65
N ALA A 126 5.19 -4.12 -14.49
CA ALA A 126 4.20 -5.18 -14.28
C ALA A 126 4.85 -6.58 -14.26
N ALA A 127 5.88 -6.78 -15.07
CA ALA A 127 6.63 -8.04 -15.10
C ALA A 127 7.35 -8.29 -13.76
N GLN A 128 8.00 -7.27 -13.19
CA GLN A 128 8.63 -7.37 -11.86
C GLN A 128 7.58 -7.59 -10.77
N TYR A 129 6.42 -6.94 -10.87
CA TYR A 129 5.32 -7.11 -9.91
C TYR A 129 4.83 -8.56 -9.87
N GLU A 130 4.61 -9.16 -11.03
CA GLU A 130 4.19 -10.56 -11.14
C GLU A 130 5.27 -11.53 -10.65
N ALA A 131 6.52 -11.35 -11.11
CA ALA A 131 7.64 -12.19 -10.73
C ALA A 131 7.86 -12.16 -9.20
N LEU A 132 7.94 -10.98 -8.59
CA LEU A 132 8.15 -10.85 -7.16
C LEU A 132 6.99 -11.42 -6.34
N ALA A 133 5.74 -11.24 -6.80
CA ALA A 133 4.59 -11.84 -6.12
C ALA A 133 4.65 -13.38 -6.11
N VAL A 134 5.06 -13.97 -7.24
CA VAL A 134 5.23 -15.42 -7.38
C VAL A 134 6.40 -15.94 -6.52
N ASP A 135 7.53 -15.25 -6.54
CA ASP A 135 8.70 -15.63 -5.74
C ASP A 135 8.38 -15.58 -4.24
N LEU A 136 7.75 -14.50 -3.78
CA LEU A 136 7.35 -14.36 -2.37
C LEU A 136 6.33 -15.43 -1.95
N ALA A 137 5.41 -15.81 -2.83
CA ALA A 137 4.45 -16.86 -2.54
C ALA A 137 5.08 -18.26 -2.43
N ARG A 138 6.22 -18.47 -3.07
CA ARG A 138 7.01 -19.72 -3.00
C ARG A 138 7.98 -19.76 -1.84
N GLU A 139 8.26 -18.63 -1.20
CA GLU A 139 9.22 -18.46 -0.12
C GLU A 139 8.54 -17.92 1.16
N PRO A 140 7.74 -18.74 1.90
CA PRO A 140 7.01 -18.28 3.09
C PRO A 140 7.92 -17.65 4.16
N GLU A 141 9.15 -18.12 4.28
CA GLU A 141 10.12 -17.58 5.24
C GLU A 141 10.49 -16.12 4.92
N ARG A 142 10.57 -15.76 3.65
CA ARG A 142 10.75 -14.34 3.26
C ARG A 142 9.58 -13.48 3.69
N LEU A 143 8.35 -13.94 3.52
CA LEU A 143 7.16 -13.22 3.99
C LEU A 143 7.16 -13.05 5.52
N GLN A 144 7.58 -14.06 6.27
CA GLN A 144 7.73 -13.97 7.73
C GLN A 144 8.81 -12.95 8.12
N ALA A 145 9.95 -12.92 7.44
CA ALA A 145 10.99 -11.93 7.66
C ALA A 145 10.47 -10.50 7.43
N TRP A 146 9.68 -10.27 6.38
CA TRP A 146 9.03 -8.97 6.12
C TRP A 146 8.05 -8.59 7.24
N ARG A 147 7.26 -9.53 7.74
CA ARG A 147 6.35 -9.30 8.88
C ARG A 147 7.12 -8.88 10.14
N ALA A 148 8.22 -9.55 10.44
CA ALA A 148 9.07 -9.20 11.58
C ALA A 148 9.67 -7.79 11.42
N ARG A 149 10.16 -7.43 10.22
CA ARG A 149 10.65 -6.07 9.91
C ARG A 149 9.56 -5.01 10.07
N LEU A 150 8.33 -5.27 9.65
CA LEU A 150 7.19 -4.36 9.84
C LEU A 150 6.86 -4.16 11.32
N GLN A 151 6.83 -5.24 12.10
CA GLN A 151 6.57 -5.15 13.55
C GLN A 151 7.64 -4.31 14.27
N ALA A 152 8.90 -4.49 13.93
CA ALA A 152 10.00 -3.71 14.53
C ALA A 152 9.92 -2.21 14.20
N ARG A 153 9.22 -1.82 13.13
CA ARG A 153 9.12 -0.44 12.64
C ARG A 153 7.80 0.27 12.96
N ARG A 154 6.92 -0.34 13.74
CA ARG A 154 5.62 0.25 14.14
C ARG A 154 5.74 1.60 14.85
N GLY A 155 6.82 1.87 15.56
CA GLY A 155 7.07 3.15 16.24
C GLY A 155 7.72 4.23 15.35
N GLY A 156 8.12 3.87 14.13
CA GLY A 156 8.79 4.76 13.19
C GLY A 156 7.83 5.42 12.18
N PRO A 157 8.37 6.23 11.26
CA PRO A 157 7.57 6.73 10.14
C PRO A 157 6.99 5.56 9.33
N PRO A 158 5.78 5.69 8.76
CA PRO A 158 4.83 6.82 8.84
C PRO A 158 3.93 6.81 10.08
N PHE A 159 4.15 5.92 11.05
CA PHE A 159 3.27 5.67 12.19
C PHE A 159 3.61 6.50 13.45
N ASN A 160 4.66 7.30 13.40
CA ASN A 160 5.07 8.17 14.50
C ASN A 160 4.26 9.48 14.51
N THR A 161 3.04 9.44 15.05
CA THR A 161 2.15 10.60 15.15
C THR A 161 2.80 11.78 15.87
N ARG A 162 3.53 11.54 16.95
CA ARG A 162 4.23 12.63 17.69
C ARG A 162 5.29 13.31 16.84
N GLY A 163 6.05 12.55 16.07
CA GLY A 163 7.04 13.10 15.14
C GLY A 163 6.39 13.90 14.01
N PHE A 164 5.30 13.40 13.46
CA PHE A 164 4.52 14.10 12.45
C PHE A 164 3.96 15.43 12.97
N VAL A 165 3.32 15.43 14.15
CA VAL A 165 2.75 16.65 14.76
C VAL A 165 3.83 17.70 14.98
N ARG A 166 4.98 17.33 15.57
CA ARG A 166 6.10 18.28 15.75
C ARG A 166 6.60 18.86 14.42
N GLY A 167 6.69 18.04 13.37
CA GLY A 167 7.04 18.52 12.03
C GLY A 167 6.04 19.53 11.48
N LEU A 168 4.75 19.26 11.66
CA LEU A 168 3.66 20.15 11.22
C LEU A 168 3.64 21.47 12.01
N GLU A 169 3.82 21.43 13.33
CA GLU A 169 3.90 22.63 14.18
C GLU A 169 5.08 23.53 13.76
N ARG A 170 6.22 22.93 13.45
CA ARG A 170 7.38 23.67 12.93
C ARG A 170 7.11 24.30 11.58
N ALA A 171 6.40 23.59 10.69
CA ALA A 171 5.99 24.13 9.41
C ALA A 171 5.08 25.35 9.59
N PHE A 172 4.09 25.27 10.46
CA PHE A 172 3.21 26.41 10.76
C PHE A 172 3.95 27.60 11.36
N ALA A 173 4.87 27.37 12.29
CA ALA A 173 5.70 28.42 12.85
C ALA A 173 6.56 29.13 11.79
N ALA A 174 7.12 28.37 10.84
CA ALA A 174 7.88 28.93 9.73
C ALA A 174 7.00 29.76 8.78
N MET A 175 5.83 29.24 8.40
CA MET A 175 4.87 29.98 7.58
C MET A 175 4.46 31.30 8.23
N TRP A 176 4.21 31.28 9.54
CA TRP A 176 3.87 32.46 10.32
C TRP A 176 5.01 33.48 10.36
N SER A 177 6.25 33.04 10.55
CA SER A 177 7.43 33.92 10.54
C SER A 177 7.63 34.59 9.18
N LEU A 178 7.44 33.87 8.06
CA LEU A 178 7.49 34.45 6.72
C LEU A 178 6.39 35.51 6.51
N HIS A 179 5.18 35.23 6.96
CA HIS A 179 4.06 36.15 6.87
C HIS A 179 4.34 37.45 7.68
N GLN A 180 4.81 37.32 8.92
CA GLN A 180 5.16 38.50 9.75
C GLN A 180 6.31 39.34 9.15
N ALA A 181 7.23 38.69 8.44
CA ALA A 181 8.32 39.38 7.73
C ALA A 181 7.87 40.01 6.39
N GLY A 182 6.58 39.95 6.04
CA GLY A 182 6.04 40.49 4.78
C GLY A 182 6.54 39.76 3.53
N ARG A 183 7.06 38.52 3.69
CA ARG A 183 7.55 37.72 2.58
C ARG A 183 6.40 36.97 1.88
N MET A 184 6.53 36.79 0.58
CA MET A 184 5.61 35.94 -0.18
C MET A 184 5.72 34.48 0.26
N PRO A 185 4.64 33.69 0.11
CA PRO A 185 4.69 32.24 0.33
C PRO A 185 5.80 31.59 -0.50
N ASP A 186 6.57 30.69 0.13
CA ASP A 186 7.69 30.00 -0.48
C ASP A 186 7.72 28.53 -0.05
N MET A 187 8.49 27.70 -0.76
CA MET A 187 8.68 26.31 -0.42
C MET A 187 9.50 26.18 0.86
N LEU A 188 8.99 25.41 1.83
CA LEU A 188 9.64 25.17 3.10
C LEU A 188 10.09 23.71 3.23
N TYR A 189 11.36 23.48 3.53
CA TYR A 189 11.90 22.17 3.83
C TYR A 189 11.98 21.99 5.37
N ILE A 190 11.13 21.12 5.90
CA ILE A 190 11.10 20.82 7.34
C ILE A 190 11.91 19.55 7.60
N GLN A 191 13.13 19.70 8.04
CA GLN A 191 13.99 18.58 8.46
C GLN A 191 13.71 18.18 9.91
N LYS A 192 13.94 16.92 10.24
CA LYS A 192 13.56 16.32 11.52
C LYS A 192 14.19 17.03 12.73
N ASP A 193 15.43 17.45 12.63
CA ASP A 193 16.22 17.99 13.75
C ASP A 193 17.03 19.27 13.40
N SER A 194 16.75 19.91 12.27
CA SER A 194 17.45 21.12 11.83
C SER A 194 16.59 22.39 11.98
N PRO A 195 17.19 23.58 12.12
CA PRO A 195 16.47 24.84 12.01
C PRO A 195 15.78 24.92 10.64
N ILE A 196 14.62 25.59 10.60
CA ILE A 196 13.84 25.79 9.39
C ILE A 196 14.62 26.73 8.47
N VAL A 197 14.99 26.26 7.29
CA VAL A 197 15.66 27.08 6.27
C VAL A 197 14.65 27.35 5.18
N ALA A 198 14.26 28.61 4.99
CA ALA A 198 13.63 29.05 3.75
C ALA A 198 14.73 29.08 2.67
N MET A 199 14.52 28.41 1.56
CA MET A 199 15.45 28.57 0.43
C MET A 199 15.27 30.00 -0.14
N ALA A 200 16.38 30.70 -0.28
CA ALA A 200 16.47 32.01 -0.91
C ALA A 200 16.27 31.89 -2.43
#